data_d25e95a0014f6b4967892f8ca6892458
#
_entry.id   d25e95a0014f6b4967892f8ca6892458
#
_cell.length_a   1.000
_cell.length_b   1.000
_cell.length_c   1.000
_cell.angle_alpha   90.00
_cell.angle_beta   90.00
_cell.angle_gamma   90.00
#
_symmetry.space_group_name_H-M   'P 1'
#
loop_
_entity.id
_entity.type
_entity.pdbx_description
1 polymer ?
#
loop_
_entity_poly.entity_id
_entity_poly.type
_entity_poly.pdbx_seq_one_letter_code
_entity_poly.pdbx_strand_id
1 'polypeptide(L)'
;RVLRDVKVEALEAAVGRFQRELAGECGEAGSIVTHQGEQLVGQALDGKTVRGASAHGELVHLVGLVQHECGLVYDQVKASVKLHERQAADIIFARNDLRHTVTTTDALHTCKKQARQILRGGGDYIFVVKGNQHTLYNDIGAAFTVLPPHGSWEQAYWQYEAVTVPYYGHGRTELITLESTIALNSYLSFPGIAQVVRRTRRATEHSSGKTTVAIEYLITSLSRDRVTLYQVEVFRRGHWTIENVTHYARDESFGEDRSQV
;
A
#
# COMPACT_ATOMS: atom_id res chain seq x y z
N ARG A 1 -31.54 11.72 -16.16
CA ARG A 1 -31.74 13.18 -16.18
C ARG A 1 -31.36 13.84 -14.86
N VAL A 2 -31.67 13.24 -13.72
CA VAL A 2 -31.39 13.80 -12.38
C VAL A 2 -29.88 14.00 -12.11
N LEU A 3 -29.01 13.13 -12.60
CA LEU A 3 -27.56 13.23 -12.37
C LEU A 3 -26.85 14.31 -13.20
N ARG A 4 -27.53 14.89 -14.20
CA ARG A 4 -26.93 15.87 -15.11
C ARG A 4 -26.72 17.25 -14.45
N ASP A 5 -27.50 17.53 -13.41
CA ASP A 5 -27.50 18.83 -12.72
C ASP A 5 -26.81 18.79 -11.34
N VAL A 6 -26.23 17.59 -10.96
CA VAL A 6 -25.50 17.43 -9.71
C VAL A 6 -24.07 17.91 -9.91
N LYS A 7 -23.63 18.82 -9.05
CA LYS A 7 -22.21 19.22 -9.01
C LYS A 7 -21.38 18.03 -8.58
N VAL A 8 -20.43 17.62 -9.42
CA VAL A 8 -19.61 16.41 -9.22
C VAL A 8 -18.92 16.45 -7.86
N GLU A 9 -18.37 17.61 -7.47
CA GLU A 9 -17.68 17.80 -6.20
C GLU A 9 -18.61 17.61 -4.98
N ALA A 10 -19.88 18.03 -5.12
CA ALA A 10 -20.87 17.85 -4.05
C ALA A 10 -21.29 16.37 -3.92
N LEU A 11 -21.40 15.66 -5.03
CA LEU A 11 -21.68 14.23 -5.05
C LEU A 11 -20.50 13.44 -4.46
N GLU A 12 -19.28 13.73 -4.89
CA GLU A 12 -18.07 13.09 -4.36
C GLU A 12 -17.94 13.29 -2.84
N ALA A 13 -18.18 14.52 -2.37
CA ALA A 13 -18.16 14.82 -0.93
C ALA A 13 -19.27 14.09 -0.16
N ALA A 14 -20.46 13.93 -0.73
CA ALA A 14 -21.57 13.21 -0.11
C ALA A 14 -21.29 11.70 -0.07
N VAL A 15 -20.82 11.12 -1.17
CA VAL A 15 -20.43 9.71 -1.25
C VAL A 15 -19.28 9.42 -0.28
N GLY A 16 -18.26 10.28 -0.22
CA GLY A 16 -17.16 10.13 0.71
C GLY A 16 -17.59 10.20 2.18
N ARG A 17 -18.58 11.05 2.54
CA ARG A 17 -19.17 11.06 3.90
C ARG A 17 -19.88 9.75 4.21
N PHE A 18 -20.78 9.32 3.32
CA PHE A 18 -21.52 8.06 3.47
C PHE A 18 -20.58 6.86 3.62
N GLN A 19 -19.53 6.80 2.82
CA GLN A 19 -18.53 5.73 2.92
C GLN A 19 -17.76 5.75 4.23
N ARG A 20 -17.42 6.93 4.77
CA ARG A 20 -16.79 7.05 6.09
C ARG A 20 -17.72 6.63 7.24
N GLU A 21 -19.01 6.93 7.13
CA GLU A 21 -20.02 6.46 8.07
C GLU A 21 -20.13 4.92 8.03
N LEU A 22 -20.21 4.33 6.84
CA LEU A 22 -20.18 2.87 6.66
C LEU A 22 -18.89 2.24 7.20
N ALA A 23 -17.74 2.89 7.03
CA ALA A 23 -16.48 2.39 7.58
C ALA A 23 -16.48 2.36 9.11
N GLY A 24 -17.12 3.35 9.74
CA GLY A 24 -17.37 3.36 11.18
C GLY A 24 -18.29 2.23 11.63
N GLU A 25 -19.31 1.89 10.83
CA GLU A 25 -20.23 0.79 11.09
C GLU A 25 -19.63 -0.60 10.79
N CYS A 26 -18.73 -0.71 9.80
CA CYS A 26 -17.98 -1.94 9.52
C CYS A 26 -17.05 -2.33 10.67
N GLY A 27 -16.86 -1.42 11.61
CA GLY A 27 -16.20 -1.67 12.88
C GLY A 27 -14.73 -2.00 12.72
N GLU A 28 -14.20 -2.63 13.74
CA GLU A 28 -12.82 -3.07 13.89
C GLU A 28 -12.44 -4.25 12.98
N ALA A 29 -13.33 -4.68 12.07
CA ALA A 29 -13.06 -5.75 11.11
C ALA A 29 -11.85 -5.33 10.26
N GLY A 30 -10.75 -6.06 10.41
CA GLY A 30 -9.51 -5.83 9.71
C GLY A 30 -8.51 -4.89 10.35
N SER A 31 -8.76 -4.45 11.55
CA SER A 31 -7.72 -3.79 12.31
C SER A 31 -6.67 -4.79 12.80
N ILE A 32 -5.42 -4.39 12.74
CA ILE A 32 -4.31 -5.10 13.35
C ILE A 32 -4.03 -4.46 14.72
N VAL A 33 -4.04 -5.30 15.77
CA VAL A 33 -3.67 -4.84 17.11
C VAL A 33 -2.16 -4.89 17.26
N THR A 34 -1.55 -3.76 17.59
CA THR A 34 -0.12 -3.64 17.86
C THR A 34 0.26 -4.30 19.20
N HIS A 35 1.57 -4.48 19.43
CA HIS A 35 2.07 -4.96 20.73
C HIS A 35 1.67 -4.06 21.91
N GLN A 36 1.36 -2.79 21.64
CA GLN A 36 0.95 -1.80 22.64
C GLN A 36 -0.58 -1.69 22.79
N GLY A 37 -1.34 -2.56 22.10
CA GLY A 37 -2.80 -2.57 22.14
C GLY A 37 -3.47 -1.52 21.25
N GLU A 38 -2.71 -0.79 20.44
CA GLU A 38 -3.25 0.15 19.45
C GLU A 38 -3.86 -0.62 18.27
N GLN A 39 -5.04 -0.20 17.83
CA GLN A 39 -5.67 -0.75 16.63
C GLN A 39 -5.24 0.07 15.41
N LEU A 40 -4.68 -0.59 14.41
CA LEU A 40 -4.25 0.01 13.14
C LEU A 40 -5.08 -0.52 11.97
N VAL A 41 -5.61 0.37 11.17
CA VAL A 41 -6.38 0.06 9.96
C VAL A 41 -5.51 0.24 8.72
N GLY A 42 -5.43 -0.79 7.89
CA GLY A 42 -4.71 -0.73 6.62
C GLY A 42 -5.51 0.00 5.55
N GLN A 43 -4.85 0.86 4.78
CA GLN A 43 -5.41 1.52 3.61
C GLN A 43 -4.43 1.52 2.45
N ALA A 44 -4.94 1.40 1.22
CA ALA A 44 -4.16 1.43 -0.02
C ALA A 44 -4.45 2.73 -0.77
N LEU A 45 -3.38 3.36 -1.28
CA LEU A 45 -3.48 4.46 -2.22
C LEU A 45 -2.92 3.99 -3.56
N ASP A 46 -3.72 4.10 -4.61
CA ASP A 46 -3.31 3.73 -5.97
C ASP A 46 -4.07 4.53 -7.03
N GLY A 47 -3.50 4.60 -8.23
CA GLY A 47 -4.05 5.29 -9.39
C GLY A 47 -4.62 4.34 -10.44
N LYS A 48 -5.82 4.63 -10.93
CA LYS A 48 -6.48 3.91 -12.02
C LYS A 48 -6.78 4.81 -13.20
N THR A 49 -6.39 4.39 -14.41
CA THR A 49 -6.81 5.02 -15.65
C THR A 49 -8.12 4.39 -16.13
N VAL A 50 -9.19 5.18 -16.24
CA VAL A 50 -10.49 4.76 -16.78
C VAL A 50 -10.45 4.91 -18.29
N ARG A 51 -10.31 3.79 -19.00
CA ARG A 51 -10.14 3.77 -20.46
C ARG A 51 -11.41 4.10 -21.23
N GLY A 52 -12.57 3.68 -20.71
CA GLY A 52 -13.88 3.93 -21.33
C GLY A 52 -14.30 5.40 -21.35
N ALA A 53 -13.77 6.23 -20.46
CA ALA A 53 -14.07 7.67 -20.39
C ALA A 53 -13.36 8.52 -21.46
N SER A 54 -12.66 7.90 -22.41
CA SER A 54 -11.88 8.59 -23.46
C SER A 54 -12.74 9.11 -24.64
N ALA A 55 -14.07 9.03 -24.58
CA ALA A 55 -14.98 9.46 -25.67
C ALA A 55 -14.77 10.90 -26.16
N HIS A 56 -14.08 11.75 -25.38
CA HIS A 56 -13.70 13.10 -25.75
C HIS A 56 -12.18 13.32 -25.84
N GLY A 57 -11.38 12.24 -25.96
CA GLY A 57 -9.92 12.32 -26.15
C GLY A 57 -9.10 12.54 -24.89
N GLU A 58 -9.69 12.74 -23.71
CA GLU A 58 -8.98 12.85 -22.44
C GLU A 58 -9.13 11.58 -21.62
N LEU A 59 -7.99 10.97 -21.27
CA LEU A 59 -7.95 9.85 -20.33
C LEU A 59 -8.28 10.36 -18.91
N VAL A 60 -9.33 9.79 -18.32
CA VAL A 60 -9.65 10.04 -16.91
C VAL A 60 -8.75 9.16 -16.05
N HIS A 61 -7.94 9.79 -15.21
CA HIS A 61 -7.11 9.12 -14.24
C HIS A 61 -7.60 9.44 -12.83
N LEU A 62 -7.86 8.41 -12.03
CA LEU A 62 -8.40 8.50 -10.69
C LEU A 62 -7.38 7.98 -9.69
N VAL A 63 -7.15 8.72 -8.61
CA VAL A 63 -6.38 8.25 -7.46
C VAL A 63 -7.35 7.98 -6.33
N GLY A 64 -7.32 6.78 -5.77
CA GLY A 64 -8.22 6.33 -4.71
C GLY A 64 -7.49 5.97 -3.44
N LEU A 65 -8.15 6.19 -2.30
CA LEU A 65 -7.76 5.69 -0.98
C LEU A 65 -8.80 4.66 -0.54
N VAL A 66 -8.37 3.42 -0.35
CA VAL A 66 -9.24 2.27 -0.14
C VAL A 66 -8.84 1.50 1.10
N GLN A 67 -9.78 1.11 1.94
CA GLN A 67 -9.53 0.24 3.10
C GLN A 67 -9.16 -1.18 2.64
N HIS A 68 -8.17 -1.79 3.29
CA HIS A 68 -7.63 -3.09 2.88
C HIS A 68 -8.65 -4.22 2.93
N GLU A 69 -9.40 -4.34 4.01
CA GLU A 69 -10.23 -5.54 4.20
C GLU A 69 -11.55 -5.52 3.43
N CYS A 70 -12.27 -4.42 3.53
CA CYS A 70 -13.60 -4.33 2.93
C CYS A 70 -13.59 -3.72 1.52
N GLY A 71 -12.46 -3.19 1.05
CA GLY A 71 -12.38 -2.52 -0.24
C GLY A 71 -13.19 -1.21 -0.30
N LEU A 72 -13.55 -0.65 0.86
CA LEU A 72 -14.31 0.60 0.93
C LEU A 72 -13.45 1.77 0.47
N VAL A 73 -13.94 2.53 -0.49
CA VAL A 73 -13.26 3.72 -1.01
C VAL A 73 -13.52 4.89 -0.06
N TYR A 74 -12.51 5.30 0.71
CA TYR A 74 -12.62 6.46 1.60
C TYR A 74 -12.67 7.78 0.85
N ASP A 75 -11.88 7.86 -0.22
CA ASP A 75 -11.70 9.08 -0.99
C ASP A 75 -11.18 8.78 -2.38
N GLN A 76 -11.50 9.68 -3.32
CA GLN A 76 -11.06 9.59 -4.70
C GLN A 76 -10.89 10.98 -5.30
N VAL A 77 -9.82 11.18 -6.06
CA VAL A 77 -9.52 12.44 -6.76
C VAL A 77 -9.21 12.16 -8.22
N LYS A 78 -9.82 12.92 -9.12
CA LYS A 78 -9.48 12.91 -10.54
C LYS A 78 -8.14 13.61 -10.74
N ALA A 79 -7.18 12.91 -11.35
CA ALA A 79 -5.93 13.48 -11.83
C ALA A 79 -6.00 13.63 -13.36
N SER A 80 -5.57 14.78 -13.89
CA SER A 80 -5.65 15.06 -15.33
C SER A 80 -4.56 14.34 -16.14
N VAL A 81 -3.42 14.01 -15.52
CA VAL A 81 -2.28 13.33 -16.14
C VAL A 81 -1.55 12.52 -15.07
N LYS A 82 -0.85 11.42 -15.44
CA LYS A 82 -0.07 10.61 -14.48
C LYS A 82 0.92 11.41 -13.62
N LEU A 83 1.50 12.48 -14.14
CA LEU A 83 2.38 13.38 -13.37
C LEU A 83 1.66 14.05 -12.19
N HIS A 84 0.35 14.16 -12.24
CA HIS A 84 -0.48 14.76 -11.20
C HIS A 84 -1.03 13.76 -10.17
N GLU A 85 -0.75 12.45 -10.29
CA GLU A 85 -1.15 11.44 -9.29
C GLU A 85 -0.67 11.80 -7.88
N ARG A 86 0.58 12.26 -7.76
CA ARG A 86 1.14 12.69 -6.47
C ARG A 86 0.42 13.90 -5.87
N GLN A 87 -0.07 14.82 -6.72
CA GLN A 87 -0.84 15.96 -6.27
C GLN A 87 -2.24 15.53 -5.82
N ALA A 88 -2.87 14.59 -6.52
CA ALA A 88 -4.13 13.99 -6.10
C ALA A 88 -3.98 13.27 -4.75
N ALA A 89 -2.90 12.51 -4.55
CA ALA A 89 -2.58 11.91 -3.27
C ALA A 89 -2.38 12.95 -2.15
N ASP A 90 -1.73 14.09 -2.45
CA ASP A 90 -1.56 15.18 -1.48
C ASP A 90 -2.91 15.74 -1.02
N ILE A 91 -3.88 15.88 -1.94
CA ILE A 91 -5.24 16.33 -1.63
C ILE A 91 -5.94 15.30 -0.74
N ILE A 92 -5.87 14.01 -1.10
CA ILE A 92 -6.46 12.92 -0.33
C ILE A 92 -5.93 12.93 1.10
N PHE A 93 -4.60 12.96 1.29
CA PHE A 93 -3.99 12.96 2.62
C PHE A 93 -4.33 14.21 3.44
N ALA A 94 -4.54 15.37 2.79
CA ALA A 94 -4.88 16.60 3.48
C ALA A 94 -6.31 16.65 4.03
N ARG A 95 -7.24 15.88 3.44
CA ARG A 95 -8.66 15.94 3.79
C ARG A 95 -9.20 14.72 4.54
N ASN A 96 -8.36 13.69 4.71
CA ASN A 96 -8.73 12.49 5.46
C ASN A 96 -8.02 12.42 6.81
N ASP A 97 -8.67 11.84 7.80
CA ASP A 97 -8.06 11.51 9.08
C ASP A 97 -7.17 10.27 8.90
N LEU A 98 -5.89 10.42 9.15
CA LEU A 98 -4.90 9.36 8.98
C LEU A 98 -4.48 8.72 10.31
N ARG A 99 -5.02 9.18 11.45
CA ARG A 99 -4.71 8.62 12.76
C ARG A 99 -5.07 7.14 12.80
N HIS A 100 -4.20 6.35 13.40
CA HIS A 100 -4.37 4.90 13.52
C HIS A 100 -4.50 4.16 12.17
N THR A 101 -3.99 4.75 11.08
CA THR A 101 -3.98 4.10 9.77
C THR A 101 -2.57 3.76 9.31
N VAL A 102 -2.46 2.71 8.49
CA VAL A 102 -1.24 2.33 7.79
C VAL A 102 -1.48 2.44 6.30
N THR A 103 -0.90 3.45 5.68
CA THR A 103 -1.02 3.68 4.24
C THR A 103 0.01 2.87 3.46
N THR A 104 -0.46 2.01 2.58
CA THR A 104 0.37 1.30 1.61
C THR A 104 0.27 1.94 0.25
N THR A 105 1.39 2.04 -0.46
CA THR A 105 1.44 2.61 -1.81
C THR A 105 2.36 1.80 -2.71
N ASP A 106 2.18 1.98 -4.02
CA ASP A 106 3.17 1.55 -5.00
C ASP A 106 4.42 2.45 -5.00
N ALA A 107 5.42 2.09 -5.82
CA ALA A 107 6.68 2.83 -5.89
C ALA A 107 6.56 4.24 -6.51
N LEU A 108 5.47 4.56 -7.21
CA LEU A 108 5.25 5.90 -7.76
C LEU A 108 5.02 6.91 -6.63
N HIS A 109 4.32 6.48 -5.61
CA HIS A 109 3.97 7.30 -4.44
C HIS A 109 5.04 7.28 -3.34
N THR A 110 6.11 6.49 -3.48
CA THR A 110 7.23 6.47 -2.53
C THR A 110 8.01 7.76 -2.61
N CYS A 111 7.65 8.75 -1.80
CA CYS A 111 8.37 10.03 -1.73
C CYS A 111 8.32 10.66 -0.34
N LYS A 112 9.36 11.46 -0.05
CA LYS A 112 9.51 12.13 1.26
C LYS A 112 8.35 13.08 1.61
N LYS A 113 7.69 13.68 0.60
CA LYS A 113 6.56 14.59 0.82
C LYS A 113 5.37 13.84 1.38
N GLN A 114 4.97 12.75 0.73
CA GLN A 114 3.83 11.93 1.16
C GLN A 114 4.08 11.27 2.52
N ALA A 115 5.31 10.77 2.77
CA ALA A 115 5.67 10.26 4.09
C ALA A 115 5.45 11.32 5.18
N ARG A 116 5.90 12.57 4.95
CA ARG A 116 5.67 13.67 5.92
C ARG A 116 4.18 13.99 6.11
N GLN A 117 3.37 13.92 5.06
CA GLN A 117 1.93 14.19 5.16
C GLN A 117 1.24 13.11 6.00
N ILE A 118 1.53 11.84 5.73
CA ILE A 118 0.96 10.71 6.48
C ILE A 118 1.35 10.82 7.95
N LEU A 119 2.64 11.01 8.26
CA LEU A 119 3.12 11.13 9.64
C LEU A 119 2.54 12.35 10.37
N ARG A 120 2.40 13.49 9.70
CA ARG A 120 1.75 14.69 10.28
C ARG A 120 0.27 14.48 10.55
N GLY A 121 -0.39 13.64 9.75
CA GLY A 121 -1.77 13.20 9.95
C GLY A 121 -1.94 12.15 11.06
N GLY A 122 -0.85 11.74 11.72
CA GLY A 122 -0.85 10.72 12.78
C GLY A 122 -0.94 9.27 12.28
N GLY A 123 -0.76 9.05 10.98
CA GLY A 123 -0.72 7.73 10.35
C GLY A 123 0.69 7.18 10.17
N ASP A 124 0.75 5.94 9.75
CA ASP A 124 1.96 5.21 9.38
C ASP A 124 1.97 4.86 7.89
N TYR A 125 3.13 4.51 7.38
CA TYR A 125 3.26 4.08 5.99
C TYR A 125 4.04 2.77 5.83
N ILE A 126 3.74 2.03 4.75
CA ILE A 126 4.56 0.97 4.17
C ILE A 126 4.69 1.28 2.67
N PHE A 127 5.87 1.67 2.25
CA PHE A 127 6.16 2.08 0.88
C PHE A 127 7.05 1.09 0.16
N VAL A 128 6.68 0.77 -1.07
CA VAL A 128 7.48 -0.07 -1.96
C VAL A 128 8.60 0.76 -2.58
N VAL A 129 9.83 0.24 -2.54
CA VAL A 129 11.00 0.86 -3.16
C VAL A 129 11.38 0.07 -4.41
N LYS A 130 11.41 0.75 -5.55
CA LYS A 130 11.82 0.19 -6.86
C LYS A 130 12.92 1.05 -7.52
N GLY A 131 13.35 0.67 -8.70
CA GLY A 131 14.41 1.36 -9.45
C GLY A 131 14.17 2.84 -9.77
N ASN A 132 12.91 3.34 -9.69
CA ASN A 132 12.62 4.78 -9.76
C ASN A 132 13.18 5.57 -8.56
N GLN A 133 13.54 4.89 -7.47
CA GLN A 133 14.23 5.40 -6.28
C GLN A 133 15.65 4.80 -6.23
N HIS A 134 16.44 5.00 -7.29
CA HIS A 134 17.68 4.27 -7.57
C HIS A 134 18.64 4.21 -6.37
N THR A 135 18.95 5.36 -5.75
CA THR A 135 19.86 5.42 -4.60
C THR A 135 19.31 4.61 -3.42
N LEU A 136 18.05 4.87 -3.03
CA LEU A 136 17.40 4.19 -1.92
C LEU A 136 17.32 2.67 -2.16
N TYR A 137 16.97 2.26 -3.38
CA TYR A 137 16.90 0.85 -3.78
C TYR A 137 18.26 0.15 -3.66
N ASN A 138 19.33 0.79 -4.15
CA ASN A 138 20.67 0.23 -4.11
C ASN A 138 21.23 0.17 -2.69
N ASP A 139 21.02 1.21 -1.88
CA ASP A 139 21.48 1.25 -0.49
C ASP A 139 20.82 0.14 0.34
N ILE A 140 19.51 -0.06 0.18
CA ILE A 140 18.79 -1.16 0.84
C ILE A 140 19.30 -2.51 0.32
N GLY A 141 19.42 -2.68 -1.00
CA GLY A 141 19.92 -3.91 -1.60
C GLY A 141 21.31 -4.27 -1.11
N ALA A 142 22.23 -3.32 -1.06
CA ALA A 142 23.59 -3.52 -0.56
C ALA A 142 23.59 -3.95 0.91
N ALA A 143 22.77 -3.35 1.76
CA ALA A 143 22.67 -3.74 3.17
C ALA A 143 22.27 -5.21 3.32
N PHE A 144 21.27 -5.67 2.55
CA PHE A 144 20.82 -7.06 2.63
C PHE A 144 21.80 -8.08 2.03
N THR A 145 22.86 -7.66 1.32
CA THR A 145 23.93 -8.56 0.88
C THR A 145 24.98 -8.83 1.96
N VAL A 146 25.11 -7.94 2.92
CA VAL A 146 26.10 -8.02 4.02
C VAL A 146 25.48 -8.43 5.36
N LEU A 147 24.16 -8.57 5.43
CA LEU A 147 23.49 -9.04 6.63
C LEU A 147 23.86 -10.50 6.92
N PRO A 148 24.11 -10.84 8.20
CA PRO A 148 24.42 -12.21 8.58
C PRO A 148 23.24 -13.14 8.34
N PRO A 149 23.47 -14.47 8.19
CA PRO A 149 22.41 -15.45 8.13
C PRO A 149 21.51 -15.39 9.36
N HIS A 150 20.21 -15.63 9.16
CA HIS A 150 19.26 -15.74 10.26
C HIS A 150 19.71 -16.81 11.26
N GLY A 151 19.66 -16.49 12.55
CA GLY A 151 20.09 -17.38 13.63
C GLY A 151 21.59 -17.31 13.95
N SER A 152 22.39 -16.49 13.25
CA SER A 152 23.78 -16.26 13.62
C SER A 152 23.91 -15.34 14.84
N TRP A 153 25.05 -15.44 15.57
CA TRP A 153 25.33 -14.55 16.71
C TRP A 153 25.46 -13.07 16.31
N GLU A 154 25.80 -12.79 15.07
CA GLU A 154 25.91 -11.45 14.50
C GLU A 154 24.54 -10.79 14.27
N GLN A 155 23.46 -11.58 14.27
CA GLN A 155 22.10 -11.10 14.05
C GLN A 155 21.72 -9.94 14.99
N ALA A 156 22.09 -10.05 16.26
CA ALA A 156 21.82 -9.00 17.26
C ALA A 156 22.57 -7.70 16.94
N TYR A 157 23.81 -7.80 16.46
CA TYR A 157 24.62 -6.65 16.07
C TYR A 157 23.99 -5.88 14.89
N TRP A 158 23.50 -6.60 13.88
CA TRP A 158 22.84 -6.00 12.71
C TRP A 158 21.37 -5.66 12.96
N GLN A 159 20.85 -5.97 14.14
CA GLN A 159 19.45 -5.75 14.47
C GLN A 159 18.53 -6.31 13.38
N TYR A 160 18.77 -7.58 13.05
CA TYR A 160 18.14 -8.28 11.96
C TYR A 160 17.06 -9.23 12.46
N GLU A 161 15.91 -9.23 11.78
CA GLU A 161 14.81 -10.17 12.01
C GLU A 161 14.38 -10.80 10.70
N ALA A 162 13.88 -12.03 10.77
CA ALA A 162 13.27 -12.69 9.63
C ALA A 162 12.08 -13.54 10.03
N VAL A 163 11.09 -13.62 9.13
CA VAL A 163 9.93 -14.51 9.24
C VAL A 163 9.59 -15.06 7.85
N THR A 164 9.13 -16.32 7.80
CA THR A 164 8.60 -16.91 6.56
C THR A 164 7.16 -17.29 6.77
N VAL A 165 6.29 -16.84 5.87
CA VAL A 165 4.84 -17.05 5.90
C VAL A 165 4.44 -17.83 4.66
N PRO A 166 3.82 -19.03 4.81
CA PRO A 166 3.29 -19.78 3.70
C PRO A 166 1.86 -19.31 3.35
N TYR A 167 1.57 -19.26 2.04
CA TYR A 167 0.22 -19.05 1.50
C TYR A 167 -0.10 -20.14 0.49
N TYR A 168 -1.33 -20.64 0.53
CA TYR A 168 -1.82 -21.70 -0.34
C TYR A 168 -3.07 -21.21 -1.07
N GLY A 169 -3.12 -21.41 -2.37
CA GLY A 169 -4.30 -21.05 -3.16
C GLY A 169 -4.00 -20.90 -4.65
N HIS A 170 -5.03 -20.83 -5.45
CA HIS A 170 -4.93 -20.64 -6.90
C HIS A 170 -3.96 -21.61 -7.60
N GLY A 171 -3.91 -22.89 -7.15
CA GLY A 171 -3.05 -23.91 -7.73
C GLY A 171 -1.54 -23.71 -7.48
N ARG A 172 -1.16 -22.90 -6.49
CA ARG A 172 0.23 -22.65 -6.16
C ARG A 172 0.47 -22.54 -4.65
N THR A 173 1.70 -22.77 -4.25
CA THR A 173 2.21 -22.48 -2.91
C THR A 173 3.12 -21.26 -3.01
N GLU A 174 2.89 -20.27 -2.15
CA GLU A 174 3.75 -19.10 -2.02
C GLU A 174 4.42 -19.11 -0.66
N LEU A 175 5.75 -19.01 -0.63
CA LEU A 175 6.52 -18.76 0.57
C LEU A 175 6.98 -17.30 0.52
N ILE A 176 6.55 -16.50 1.48
CA ILE A 176 6.94 -15.11 1.63
C ILE A 176 7.92 -15.03 2.79
N THR A 177 9.17 -14.71 2.48
CA THR A 177 10.19 -14.44 3.50
C THR A 177 10.38 -12.93 3.62
N LEU A 178 10.13 -12.39 4.82
CA LEU A 178 10.44 -11.00 5.16
C LEU A 178 11.67 -11.00 6.04
N GLU A 179 12.59 -10.11 5.70
CA GLU A 179 13.82 -9.85 6.45
C GLU A 179 13.89 -8.36 6.71
N SER A 180 14.14 -7.98 7.94
CA SER A 180 14.12 -6.58 8.36
C SER A 180 15.37 -6.19 9.11
N THR A 181 15.83 -4.96 8.92
CA THR A 181 16.88 -4.33 9.73
C THR A 181 16.54 -2.89 10.02
N ILE A 182 17.01 -2.39 11.17
CA ILE A 182 16.97 -0.98 11.54
C ILE A 182 18.33 -0.30 11.41
N ALA A 183 19.36 -1.03 11.02
CA ALA A 183 20.74 -0.53 10.89
C ALA A 183 20.86 0.64 9.89
N LEU A 184 19.94 0.74 8.93
CA LEU A 184 19.91 1.83 7.94
C LEU A 184 19.14 3.08 8.40
N ASN A 185 18.43 3.06 9.51
CA ASN A 185 17.54 4.16 9.89
C ASN A 185 18.24 5.50 10.06
N SER A 186 19.48 5.50 10.59
CA SER A 186 20.28 6.71 10.74
C SER A 186 20.95 7.15 9.44
N TYR A 187 21.15 6.24 8.49
CA TYR A 187 21.78 6.51 7.21
C TYR A 187 20.78 7.02 6.17
N LEU A 188 19.60 6.40 6.09
CA LEU A 188 18.57 6.75 5.12
C LEU A 188 17.86 8.05 5.53
N SER A 189 18.12 9.12 4.80
CA SER A 189 17.42 10.39 5.02
C SER A 189 15.97 10.35 4.53
N PHE A 190 15.14 9.45 5.13
CA PHE A 190 13.72 9.32 4.78
C PHE A 190 12.84 9.59 6.01
N PRO A 191 11.75 10.40 5.91
CA PRO A 191 10.98 10.84 7.06
C PRO A 191 10.35 9.68 7.84
N GLY A 192 10.67 9.58 9.13
CA GLY A 192 10.06 8.63 10.06
C GLY A 192 10.36 7.15 9.78
N ILE A 193 11.37 6.85 8.95
CA ILE A 193 11.75 5.45 8.70
C ILE A 193 12.13 4.77 10.01
N ALA A 194 11.47 3.65 10.31
CA ALA A 194 11.70 2.85 11.50
C ALA A 194 12.36 1.51 11.19
N GLN A 195 12.14 0.98 9.99
CA GLN A 195 12.83 -0.21 9.50
C GLN A 195 12.77 -0.31 7.97
N VAL A 196 13.71 -1.03 7.40
CA VAL A 196 13.71 -1.46 6.01
C VAL A 196 13.46 -2.95 5.94
N VAL A 197 12.73 -3.41 4.91
CA VAL A 197 12.35 -4.80 4.76
C VAL A 197 12.68 -5.30 3.36
N ARG A 198 13.33 -6.47 3.26
CA ARG A 198 13.40 -7.27 2.04
C ARG A 198 12.30 -8.33 2.10
N ARG A 199 11.43 -8.30 1.12
CA ARG A 199 10.34 -9.25 0.95
C ARG A 199 10.67 -10.15 -0.23
N THR A 200 10.94 -11.43 0.01
CA THR A 200 11.21 -12.43 -1.02
C THR A 200 9.98 -13.32 -1.17
N ARG A 201 9.36 -13.28 -2.35
CA ARG A 201 8.24 -14.17 -2.71
C ARG A 201 8.75 -15.29 -3.58
N ARG A 202 8.59 -16.53 -3.12
CA ARG A 202 8.84 -17.76 -3.87
C ARG A 202 7.50 -18.43 -4.15
N ALA A 203 7.08 -18.47 -5.40
CA ALA A 203 5.81 -19.09 -5.81
C ALA A 203 6.07 -20.33 -6.65
N THR A 204 5.52 -21.48 -6.24
CA THR A 204 5.62 -22.75 -6.94
C THR A 204 4.23 -23.18 -7.43
N GLU A 205 4.06 -23.32 -8.73
CA GLU A 205 2.84 -23.83 -9.37
C GLU A 205 2.73 -25.35 -9.16
N HIS A 206 1.58 -25.82 -8.71
CA HIS A 206 1.38 -27.25 -8.45
C HIS A 206 1.32 -28.08 -9.75
N SER A 207 0.80 -27.52 -10.83
CA SER A 207 0.63 -28.21 -12.10
C SER A 207 1.93 -28.45 -12.86
N SER A 208 2.83 -27.47 -12.81
CA SER A 208 4.08 -27.48 -13.59
C SER A 208 5.33 -27.72 -12.74
N GLY A 209 5.22 -27.56 -11.41
CA GLY A 209 6.37 -27.53 -10.50
C GLY A 209 7.27 -26.29 -10.68
N LYS A 210 6.90 -25.38 -11.59
CA LYS A 210 7.67 -24.18 -11.88
C LYS A 210 7.69 -23.24 -10.68
N THR A 211 8.89 -22.83 -10.28
CA THR A 211 9.12 -21.88 -9.20
C THR A 211 9.57 -20.54 -9.78
N THR A 212 8.93 -19.46 -9.30
CA THR A 212 9.33 -18.09 -9.57
C THR A 212 9.76 -17.41 -8.27
N VAL A 213 10.76 -16.53 -8.34
CA VAL A 213 11.25 -15.76 -7.19
C VAL A 213 11.19 -14.28 -7.56
N ALA A 214 10.60 -13.48 -6.66
CA ALA A 214 10.55 -12.04 -6.78
C ALA A 214 11.03 -11.39 -5.47
N ILE A 215 11.83 -10.34 -5.57
CA ILE A 215 12.33 -9.56 -4.44
C ILE A 215 11.74 -8.17 -4.52
N GLU A 216 11.25 -7.68 -3.38
CA GLU A 216 10.70 -6.36 -3.20
C GLU A 216 11.34 -5.74 -1.95
N TYR A 217 11.69 -4.45 -2.01
CA TYR A 217 12.15 -3.71 -0.85
C TYR A 217 11.04 -2.79 -0.35
N LEU A 218 10.90 -2.72 0.97
CA LEU A 218 9.93 -1.87 1.63
C LEU A 218 10.65 -0.96 2.63
N ILE A 219 10.09 0.22 2.82
CA ILE A 219 10.41 1.11 3.93
C ILE A 219 9.14 1.41 4.71
N THR A 220 9.25 1.51 6.02
CA THR A 220 8.07 1.75 6.87
C THR A 220 8.41 2.60 8.09
N SER A 221 7.41 3.36 8.55
CA SER A 221 7.45 4.09 9.82
C SER A 221 7.05 3.23 11.03
N LEU A 222 6.51 2.04 10.78
CA LEU A 222 6.15 1.09 11.83
C LEU A 222 7.42 0.50 12.45
N SER A 223 7.61 0.70 13.74
CA SER A 223 8.74 0.13 14.48
C SER A 223 8.45 -1.30 14.94
N ARG A 224 9.50 -2.05 15.24
CA ARG A 224 9.42 -3.46 15.68
C ARG A 224 8.73 -3.66 17.02
N ASP A 225 8.83 -2.67 17.89
CA ASP A 225 8.14 -2.66 19.19
C ASP A 225 6.64 -2.42 19.06
N ARG A 226 6.17 -1.92 17.90
CA ARG A 226 4.73 -1.76 17.62
C ARG A 226 4.16 -2.95 16.86
N VAL A 227 4.85 -3.41 15.81
CA VAL A 227 4.32 -4.45 14.90
C VAL A 227 5.35 -5.53 14.59
N THR A 228 4.87 -6.77 14.41
CA THR A 228 5.69 -7.89 13.91
C THR A 228 5.91 -7.80 12.40
N LEU A 229 6.92 -8.49 11.88
CA LEU A 229 7.11 -8.65 10.43
C LEU A 229 5.91 -9.35 9.75
N TYR A 230 5.23 -10.26 10.45
CA TYR A 230 4.01 -10.88 9.96
C TYR A 230 2.91 -9.83 9.72
N GLN A 231 2.73 -8.90 10.65
CA GLN A 231 1.76 -7.81 10.51
C GLN A 231 2.13 -6.85 9.37
N VAL A 232 3.43 -6.59 9.15
CA VAL A 232 3.90 -5.84 7.96
C VAL A 232 3.49 -6.55 6.66
N GLU A 233 3.61 -7.90 6.60
CA GLU A 233 3.15 -8.67 5.44
C GLU A 233 1.63 -8.59 5.26
N VAL A 234 0.86 -8.65 6.34
CA VAL A 234 -0.61 -8.52 6.26
C VAL A 234 -0.99 -7.18 5.64
N PHE A 235 -0.41 -6.07 6.10
CA PHE A 235 -0.64 -4.75 5.49
C PHE A 235 -0.17 -4.71 4.03
N ARG A 236 1.00 -5.27 3.71
CA ARG A 236 1.52 -5.26 2.33
C ARG A 236 0.63 -6.06 1.38
N ARG A 237 0.10 -7.20 1.83
CA ARG A 237 -0.89 -7.97 1.05
C ARG A 237 -2.20 -7.25 0.90
N GLY A 238 -2.65 -6.57 1.94
CA GLY A 238 -3.88 -5.77 1.91
C GLY A 238 -3.89 -4.69 0.81
N HIS A 239 -2.72 -4.22 0.38
CA HIS A 239 -2.63 -3.30 -0.76
C HIS A 239 -3.31 -3.83 -2.04
N TRP A 240 -3.30 -5.15 -2.27
CA TRP A 240 -3.90 -5.77 -3.45
C TRP A 240 -5.43 -5.70 -3.46
N THR A 241 -6.06 -5.36 -2.34
CA THR A 241 -7.51 -5.19 -2.27
C THR A 241 -7.99 -4.09 -3.22
N ILE A 242 -7.23 -3.00 -3.37
CA ILE A 242 -7.59 -1.92 -4.30
C ILE A 242 -7.64 -2.42 -5.75
N GLU A 243 -6.71 -3.28 -6.15
CA GLU A 243 -6.69 -3.87 -7.50
C GLU A 243 -7.79 -4.94 -7.67
N ASN A 244 -7.87 -5.89 -6.73
CA ASN A 244 -8.70 -7.09 -6.87
C ASN A 244 -10.18 -6.85 -6.52
N VAL A 245 -10.50 -5.92 -5.65
CA VAL A 245 -11.88 -5.61 -5.26
C VAL A 245 -12.37 -4.37 -5.97
N THR A 246 -11.68 -3.25 -5.81
CA THR A 246 -12.17 -1.96 -6.30
C THR A 246 -11.98 -1.83 -7.82
N HIS A 247 -10.78 -2.03 -8.34
CA HIS A 247 -10.51 -1.86 -9.77
C HIS A 247 -11.19 -2.97 -10.60
N TYR A 248 -11.11 -4.22 -10.15
CA TYR A 248 -11.77 -5.35 -10.83
C TYR A 248 -13.29 -5.18 -10.87
N ALA A 249 -13.94 -4.80 -9.77
CA ALA A 249 -15.39 -4.57 -9.75
C ALA A 249 -15.80 -3.46 -10.72
N ARG A 250 -15.02 -2.39 -10.82
CA ARG A 250 -15.25 -1.29 -11.77
C ARG A 250 -15.11 -1.74 -13.21
N ASP A 251 -14.08 -2.55 -13.53
CA ASP A 251 -13.82 -2.99 -14.90
C ASP A 251 -14.77 -4.09 -15.36
N GLU A 252 -15.04 -5.10 -14.52
CA GLU A 252 -15.83 -6.27 -14.90
C GLU A 252 -17.32 -6.12 -14.55
N SER A 253 -17.65 -5.65 -13.33
CA SER A 253 -19.05 -5.58 -12.90
C SER A 253 -19.76 -4.32 -13.43
N PHE A 254 -19.07 -3.18 -13.44
CA PHE A 254 -19.63 -1.93 -13.97
C PHE A 254 -19.24 -1.64 -15.41
N GLY A 255 -18.27 -2.36 -15.96
CA GLY A 255 -17.83 -2.20 -17.35
C GLY A 255 -17.24 -0.84 -17.67
N GLU A 256 -16.62 -0.15 -16.68
CA GLU A 256 -16.10 1.20 -16.85
C GLU A 256 -15.14 1.33 -18.04
N ASP A 257 -14.28 0.35 -18.25
CA ASP A 257 -13.33 0.34 -19.38
C ASP A 257 -14.02 0.08 -20.74
N ARG A 258 -15.24 -0.44 -20.74
CA ARG A 258 -16.04 -0.73 -21.96
C ARG A 258 -17.09 0.36 -22.22
N SER A 259 -17.40 1.20 -21.23
CA SER A 259 -18.39 2.27 -21.36
C SER A 259 -17.83 3.40 -22.23
N GLN A 260 -18.53 3.68 -23.34
CA GLN A 260 -18.21 4.78 -24.26
C GLN A 260 -19.18 5.97 -24.07
N VAL A 261 -19.59 6.27 -22.85
CA VAL A 261 -20.53 7.36 -22.54
C VAL A 261 -19.81 8.67 -22.32
#